data_cd08f9aefb6ab622712cc2feae6d0ade
#
_entry.id   cd08f9aefb6ab622712cc2feae6d0ade
#
_cell.length_a   1.000
_cell.length_b   1.000
_cell.length_c   1.000
_cell.angle_alpha   90.00
_cell.angle_beta   90.00
_cell.angle_gamma   90.00
#
_symmetry.space_group_name_H-M   'P 1'
#
loop_
_entity.id
_entity.type
_entity.pdbx_description
1 polymer ?
#
loop_
_entity_poly.entity_id
_entity_poly.type
_entity_poly.pdbx_seq_one_letter_code
_entity_poly.pdbx_strand_id
1 'polypeptide(L)'
;MTTLERRATISIASVFGFRMLGLFMVLPVIAIATGDYPDFTPLMLGVVLGAYGLTQAILQIPLGLLSDNIGRKPVIMGGLVVFILGSFVAAIADTMFGLMLGRALQGMGAIASTLMAMVTDYTAEQNRSKAMAMIGGSIGFSFILAMMLGPLVTGVFGLSGIFWLTAVLGFLGILVVQLVIPKTSKTNFNRESMADLQDISALLKDPTLQRLNVGVFALHFALMAVFIGVPSILANEVGVTGSDLPWVYLGLLGGGFFLMLPMMIMSEKFAMQKSAFLVAVMVMALSAFCLTFGRTSLITLTLLLLFFAAFNLLEASLPSWLSKACPVGNRGTAMGVYSTCQFLGAFAGGLIGGWSMQKYGLNGVFGSVACMLLVWWVFALGLQSPRPLKTLVLAVGDIEHQEFLKIISNVVGVEDILLVEGEHLAYVQVDRLVVDMNSLQ
;
A
#
# COMPACT_ATOMS: atom_id res chain seq x y z
N MET A 1 -13.97 -4.78 -19.42
CA MET A 1 -13.82 -3.32 -19.23
C MET A 1 -14.11 -2.60 -20.52
N THR A 2 -14.97 -1.60 -20.50
CA THR A 2 -15.23 -0.69 -21.61
C THR A 2 -13.99 0.18 -21.90
N THR A 3 -13.95 0.84 -23.06
CA THR A 3 -12.86 1.78 -23.41
C THR A 3 -12.76 2.94 -22.41
N LEU A 4 -13.91 3.42 -21.90
CA LEU A 4 -13.97 4.49 -20.89
C LEU A 4 -13.39 4.02 -19.56
N GLU A 5 -13.83 2.87 -19.04
CA GLU A 5 -13.31 2.28 -17.81
C GLU A 5 -11.80 2.05 -17.87
N ARG A 6 -11.33 1.49 -18.99
CA ARG A 6 -9.90 1.22 -19.20
C ARG A 6 -9.09 2.53 -19.22
N ARG A 7 -9.56 3.56 -19.95
CA ARG A 7 -8.91 4.87 -19.99
C ARG A 7 -8.86 5.51 -18.60
N ALA A 8 -9.97 5.52 -17.86
CA ALA A 8 -10.02 6.07 -16.51
C ALA A 8 -9.09 5.31 -15.57
N THR A 9 -9.13 3.97 -15.57
CA THR A 9 -8.28 3.14 -14.70
C THR A 9 -6.79 3.35 -14.98
N ILE A 10 -6.36 3.36 -16.25
CA ILE A 10 -4.96 3.62 -16.61
C ILE A 10 -4.52 5.00 -16.15
N SER A 11 -5.35 6.02 -16.35
CA SER A 11 -5.05 7.39 -15.93
C SER A 11 -4.89 7.50 -14.41
N ILE A 12 -5.80 6.89 -13.65
CA ILE A 12 -5.74 6.88 -12.19
C ILE A 12 -4.52 6.08 -11.70
N ALA A 13 -4.25 4.93 -12.31
CA ALA A 13 -3.05 4.13 -12.03
C ALA A 13 -1.75 4.91 -12.31
N SER A 14 -1.71 5.75 -13.36
CA SER A 14 -0.56 6.61 -13.65
C SER A 14 -0.35 7.68 -12.57
N VAL A 15 -1.43 8.31 -12.08
CA VAL A 15 -1.34 9.28 -10.98
C VAL A 15 -0.83 8.61 -9.70
N PHE A 16 -1.33 7.40 -9.38
CA PHE A 16 -0.77 6.59 -8.30
C PHE A 16 0.71 6.30 -8.52
N GLY A 17 1.07 5.84 -9.71
CA GLY A 17 2.45 5.51 -10.06
C GLY A 17 3.40 6.69 -9.90
N PHE A 18 3.05 7.86 -10.42
CA PHE A 18 3.86 9.09 -10.28
C PHE A 18 4.07 9.47 -8.82
N ARG A 19 3.02 9.38 -8.03
CA ARG A 19 3.09 9.71 -6.62
C ARG A 19 3.94 8.71 -5.82
N MET A 20 3.75 7.41 -6.07
CA MET A 20 4.52 6.35 -5.40
C MET A 20 5.98 6.37 -5.83
N LEU A 21 6.26 6.65 -7.10
CA LEU A 21 7.62 6.84 -7.57
C LEU A 21 8.32 7.96 -6.81
N GLY A 22 7.70 9.13 -6.68
CA GLY A 22 8.24 10.25 -5.91
C GLY A 22 8.41 9.94 -4.41
N LEU A 23 7.48 9.17 -3.82
CA LEU A 23 7.55 8.76 -2.43
C LEU A 23 8.74 7.84 -2.15
N PHE A 24 8.94 6.84 -3.02
CA PHE A 24 9.89 5.76 -2.77
C PHE A 24 11.32 6.06 -3.22
N MET A 25 11.53 6.96 -4.19
CA MET A 25 12.88 7.30 -4.69
C MET A 25 13.84 7.80 -3.60
N VAL A 26 13.31 8.40 -2.54
CA VAL A 26 14.12 8.94 -1.45
C VAL A 26 14.66 7.85 -0.53
N LEU A 27 13.96 6.70 -0.40
CA LEU A 27 14.28 5.66 0.59
C LEU A 27 15.70 5.08 0.45
N PRO A 28 16.17 4.72 -0.77
CA PRO A 28 17.48 4.08 -0.91
C PRO A 28 18.68 5.00 -0.68
N VAL A 29 18.47 6.31 -0.61
CA VAL A 29 19.58 7.28 -0.64
C VAL A 29 19.59 8.29 0.50
N ILE A 30 18.45 8.56 1.13
CA ILE A 30 18.33 9.64 2.11
C ILE A 30 19.32 9.49 3.27
N ALA A 31 19.53 8.27 3.79
CA ALA A 31 20.43 8.02 4.92
C ALA A 31 21.88 8.39 4.61
N ILE A 32 22.31 8.22 3.35
CA ILE A 32 23.66 8.56 2.90
C ILE A 32 23.72 10.04 2.51
N ALA A 33 22.73 10.51 1.74
CA ALA A 33 22.73 11.85 1.18
C ALA A 33 22.55 12.98 2.20
N THR A 34 22.05 12.68 3.41
CA THR A 34 21.85 13.67 4.48
C THR A 34 22.92 13.59 5.57
N GLY A 35 23.92 12.71 5.44
CA GLY A 35 24.94 12.51 6.47
C GLY A 35 25.70 13.79 6.85
N ASP A 36 25.87 14.72 5.92
CA ASP A 36 26.56 15.99 6.11
C ASP A 36 25.64 17.15 6.57
N TYR A 37 24.33 16.90 6.77
CA TYR A 37 23.42 17.94 7.23
C TYR A 37 23.72 18.33 8.70
N PRO A 38 23.72 19.65 9.05
CA PRO A 38 24.19 20.12 10.36
C PRO A 38 23.37 19.58 11.54
N ASP A 39 22.11 19.26 11.32
CA ASP A 39 21.17 18.71 12.31
C ASP A 39 20.90 17.21 12.11
N PHE A 40 21.78 16.50 11.38
CA PHE A 40 21.61 15.08 11.15
C PHE A 40 21.75 14.27 12.43
N THR A 41 20.75 13.46 12.69
CA THR A 41 20.78 12.34 13.65
C THR A 41 20.00 11.16 13.07
N PRO A 42 20.34 9.91 13.43
CA PRO A 42 19.55 8.77 13.00
C PRO A 42 18.08 8.86 13.41
N LEU A 43 17.79 9.43 14.57
CA LEU A 43 16.41 9.68 15.00
C LEU A 43 15.71 10.66 14.05
N MET A 44 16.38 11.78 13.71
CA MET A 44 15.80 12.78 12.81
C MET A 44 15.59 12.23 11.41
N LEU A 45 16.50 11.38 10.91
CA LEU A 45 16.30 10.62 9.66
C LEU A 45 15.03 9.80 9.72
N GLY A 46 14.80 9.06 10.81
CA GLY A 46 13.59 8.28 11.01
C GLY A 46 12.33 9.15 11.05
N VAL A 47 12.39 10.31 11.70
CA VAL A 47 11.28 11.29 11.72
C VAL A 47 10.99 11.85 10.32
N VAL A 48 12.01 12.20 9.55
CA VAL A 48 11.86 12.68 8.15
C VAL A 48 11.17 11.64 7.28
N LEU A 49 11.58 10.37 7.38
CA LEU A 49 10.95 9.28 6.64
C LEU A 49 9.51 9.04 7.09
N GLY A 50 9.26 9.08 8.41
CA GLY A 50 7.95 8.85 8.99
C GLY A 50 6.97 10.02 8.82
N ALA A 51 7.43 11.26 8.75
CA ALA A 51 6.60 12.47 8.72
C ALA A 51 5.55 12.44 7.59
N TYR A 52 5.93 11.95 6.41
CA TYR A 52 5.01 11.71 5.30
C TYR A 52 3.88 10.75 5.71
N GLY A 53 4.23 9.63 6.32
CA GLY A 53 3.27 8.61 6.76
C GLY A 53 2.30 9.16 7.80
N LEU A 54 2.78 9.90 8.79
CA LEU A 54 1.94 10.49 9.85
C LEU A 54 0.87 11.43 9.28
N THR A 55 1.28 12.39 8.46
CA THR A 55 0.34 13.37 7.89
C THR A 55 -0.62 12.73 6.90
N GLN A 56 -0.16 11.75 6.14
CA GLN A 56 -1.00 10.95 5.26
C GLN A 56 -2.06 10.16 6.06
N ALA A 57 -1.65 9.47 7.15
CA ALA A 57 -2.57 8.71 7.98
C ALA A 57 -3.68 9.58 8.58
N ILE A 58 -3.32 10.77 9.07
CA ILE A 58 -4.27 11.72 9.70
C ILE A 58 -5.28 12.25 8.66
N LEU A 59 -4.81 12.60 7.46
CA LEU A 59 -5.63 13.30 6.48
C LEU A 59 -6.32 12.38 5.46
N GLN A 60 -5.96 11.10 5.40
CA GLN A 60 -6.51 10.17 4.41
C GLN A 60 -8.03 10.03 4.50
N ILE A 61 -8.57 9.79 5.68
CA ILE A 61 -10.02 9.66 5.90
C ILE A 61 -10.73 11.02 5.73
N PRO A 62 -10.29 12.12 6.37
CA PRO A 62 -10.90 13.44 6.17
C PRO A 62 -10.97 13.90 4.72
N LEU A 63 -9.89 13.72 3.94
CA LEU A 63 -9.88 14.09 2.53
C LEU A 63 -10.72 13.14 1.66
N GLY A 64 -10.81 11.86 2.04
CA GLY A 64 -11.74 10.92 1.44
C GLY A 64 -13.19 11.41 1.58
N LEU A 65 -13.63 11.70 2.80
CA LEU A 65 -14.97 12.24 3.10
C LEU A 65 -15.23 13.61 2.43
N LEU A 66 -14.23 14.49 2.43
CA LEU A 66 -14.34 15.77 1.74
C LEU A 66 -14.59 15.58 0.25
N SER A 67 -13.95 14.57 -0.36
CA SER A 67 -14.10 14.26 -1.78
C SER A 67 -15.49 13.73 -2.16
N ASP A 68 -16.20 13.16 -1.19
CA ASP A 68 -17.60 12.76 -1.37
C ASP A 68 -18.53 13.97 -1.49
N ASN A 69 -18.19 15.08 -0.80
CA ASN A 69 -19.00 16.30 -0.77
C ASN A 69 -18.70 17.27 -1.92
N ILE A 70 -17.41 17.56 -2.18
CA ILE A 70 -17.00 18.57 -3.18
C ILE A 70 -16.55 17.97 -4.52
N GLY A 71 -16.55 16.61 -4.59
CA GLY A 71 -16.15 15.86 -5.78
C GLY A 71 -14.69 15.37 -5.72
N ARG A 72 -14.42 14.29 -6.44
CA ARG A 72 -13.11 13.62 -6.46
C ARG A 72 -12.00 14.49 -7.05
N LYS A 73 -12.25 15.06 -8.24
CA LYS A 73 -11.23 15.84 -8.97
C LYS A 73 -10.68 17.03 -8.20
N PRO A 74 -11.50 17.92 -7.59
CA PRO A 74 -11.00 19.05 -6.81
C PRO A 74 -10.07 18.62 -5.66
N VAL A 75 -10.44 17.57 -4.92
CA VAL A 75 -9.63 17.06 -3.80
C VAL A 75 -8.31 16.46 -4.30
N ILE A 76 -8.34 15.68 -5.38
CA ILE A 76 -7.13 15.12 -5.97
C ILE A 76 -6.19 16.24 -6.46
N MET A 77 -6.73 17.24 -7.15
CA MET A 77 -5.92 18.36 -7.63
C MET A 77 -5.33 19.18 -6.49
N GLY A 78 -6.13 19.51 -5.47
CA GLY A 78 -5.65 20.20 -4.28
C GLY A 78 -4.56 19.42 -3.55
N GLY A 79 -4.75 18.12 -3.37
CA GLY A 79 -3.74 17.24 -2.75
C GLY A 79 -2.45 17.14 -3.57
N LEU A 80 -2.53 17.10 -4.92
CA LEU A 80 -1.35 17.14 -5.78
C LEU A 80 -0.63 18.49 -5.70
N VAL A 81 -1.34 19.59 -5.60
CA VAL A 81 -0.72 20.92 -5.39
C VAL A 81 0.04 20.94 -4.05
N VAL A 82 -0.56 20.48 -2.96
CA VAL A 82 0.12 20.38 -1.65
C VAL A 82 1.34 19.46 -1.74
N PHE A 83 1.23 18.32 -2.44
CA PHE A 83 2.34 17.40 -2.68
C PHE A 83 3.50 18.06 -3.45
N ILE A 84 3.20 18.86 -4.48
CA ILE A 84 4.20 19.64 -5.24
C ILE A 84 4.86 20.68 -4.33
N LEU A 85 4.08 21.45 -3.55
CA LEU A 85 4.62 22.44 -2.62
C LEU A 85 5.55 21.78 -1.59
N GLY A 86 5.16 20.63 -1.01
CA GLY A 86 6.00 19.84 -0.13
C GLY A 86 7.29 19.39 -0.81
N SER A 87 7.22 19.01 -2.09
CA SER A 87 8.39 18.63 -2.87
C SER A 87 9.34 19.83 -3.09
N PHE A 88 8.81 21.02 -3.35
CA PHE A 88 9.63 22.25 -3.43
C PHE A 88 10.34 22.54 -2.10
N VAL A 89 9.61 22.48 -0.98
CA VAL A 89 10.21 22.71 0.35
C VAL A 89 11.33 21.70 0.61
N ALA A 90 11.11 20.41 0.31
CA ALA A 90 12.14 19.40 0.47
C ALA A 90 13.33 19.58 -0.51
N ALA A 91 13.08 20.08 -1.72
CA ALA A 91 14.12 20.27 -2.74
C ALA A 91 15.12 21.40 -2.37
N ILE A 92 14.66 22.42 -1.66
CA ILE A 92 15.51 23.55 -1.23
C ILE A 92 15.99 23.41 0.22
N ALA A 93 15.64 22.30 0.90
CA ALA A 93 16.02 22.09 2.27
C ALA A 93 17.51 21.70 2.37
N ASP A 94 18.23 22.37 3.26
CA ASP A 94 19.62 22.13 3.63
C ASP A 94 19.76 21.60 5.07
N THR A 95 18.65 21.33 5.73
CA THR A 95 18.53 20.80 7.09
C THR A 95 17.56 19.64 7.16
N MET A 96 17.75 18.75 8.13
CA MET A 96 16.79 17.65 8.38
C MET A 96 15.42 18.18 8.76
N PHE A 97 15.37 19.29 9.52
CA PHE A 97 14.10 19.93 9.86
C PHE A 97 13.35 20.44 8.62
N GLY A 98 14.03 21.08 7.68
CA GLY A 98 13.47 21.50 6.40
C GLY A 98 12.95 20.33 5.57
N LEU A 99 13.71 19.22 5.50
CA LEU A 99 13.27 17.99 4.87
C LEU A 99 12.04 17.40 5.54
N MET A 100 11.99 17.38 6.88
CA MET A 100 10.84 16.92 7.65
C MET A 100 9.58 17.71 7.29
N LEU A 101 9.66 19.04 7.23
CA LEU A 101 8.54 19.89 6.82
C LEU A 101 8.09 19.60 5.40
N GLY A 102 9.02 19.47 4.45
CA GLY A 102 8.70 19.10 3.08
C GLY A 102 8.02 17.74 2.98
N ARG A 103 8.50 16.74 3.72
CA ARG A 103 7.91 15.39 3.79
C ARG A 103 6.53 15.39 4.42
N ALA A 104 6.35 16.16 5.51
CA ALA A 104 5.04 16.33 6.14
C ALA A 104 4.02 16.97 5.17
N LEU A 105 4.41 18.03 4.46
CA LEU A 105 3.57 18.65 3.43
C LEU A 105 3.24 17.69 2.29
N GLN A 106 4.22 16.91 1.78
CA GLN A 106 3.96 15.88 0.78
C GLN A 106 2.88 14.89 1.25
N GLY A 107 2.96 14.43 2.51
CA GLY A 107 1.98 13.52 3.10
C GLY A 107 0.60 14.16 3.29
N MET A 108 0.53 15.47 3.54
CA MET A 108 -0.75 16.20 3.63
C MET A 108 -1.53 16.17 2.31
N GLY A 109 -0.87 15.97 1.18
CA GLY A 109 -1.52 15.69 -0.09
C GLY A 109 -2.16 14.29 -0.16
N ALA A 110 -2.83 13.83 0.89
CA ALA A 110 -3.36 12.47 1.09
C ALA A 110 -4.55 12.15 0.16
N ILE A 111 -4.28 11.81 -1.09
CA ILE A 111 -5.29 11.54 -2.13
C ILE A 111 -5.51 10.06 -2.44
N ALA A 112 -4.83 9.14 -1.73
CA ALA A 112 -4.89 7.72 -2.08
C ALA A 112 -6.31 7.14 -1.97
N SER A 113 -7.04 7.45 -0.87
CA SER A 113 -8.44 7.05 -0.69
C SER A 113 -9.35 7.66 -1.78
N THR A 114 -9.17 8.94 -2.10
CA THR A 114 -9.94 9.64 -3.13
C THR A 114 -9.69 9.05 -4.53
N LEU A 115 -8.44 8.67 -4.86
CA LEU A 115 -8.13 7.99 -6.12
C LEU A 115 -8.76 6.60 -6.19
N MET A 116 -8.73 5.83 -5.08
CA MET A 116 -9.39 4.53 -5.01
C MET A 116 -10.90 4.65 -5.19
N ALA A 117 -11.55 5.61 -4.50
CA ALA A 117 -12.97 5.90 -4.69
C ALA A 117 -13.26 6.31 -6.14
N MET A 118 -12.41 7.13 -6.75
CA MET A 118 -12.57 7.50 -8.17
C MET A 118 -12.53 6.29 -9.10
N VAL A 119 -11.72 5.25 -8.81
CA VAL A 119 -11.74 4.02 -9.62
C VAL A 119 -13.09 3.33 -9.55
N THR A 120 -13.68 3.23 -8.36
CA THR A 120 -15.00 2.60 -8.20
C THR A 120 -16.10 3.38 -8.92
N ASP A 121 -15.98 4.71 -8.98
CA ASP A 121 -16.93 5.58 -9.70
C ASP A 121 -16.92 5.36 -11.23
N TYR A 122 -15.77 4.94 -11.80
CA TYR A 122 -15.60 4.73 -13.25
C TYR A 122 -15.68 3.27 -13.68
N THR A 123 -15.72 2.31 -12.76
CA THR A 123 -15.70 0.89 -13.10
C THR A 123 -16.93 0.16 -12.58
N ALA A 124 -17.56 -0.64 -13.44
CA ALA A 124 -18.62 -1.55 -13.04
C ALA A 124 -18.07 -2.58 -12.03
N GLU A 125 -18.91 -3.05 -11.10
CA GLU A 125 -18.53 -3.97 -10.01
C GLU A 125 -17.73 -5.18 -10.51
N GLN A 126 -18.19 -5.80 -11.58
CA GLN A 126 -17.51 -6.95 -12.21
C GLN A 126 -16.08 -6.65 -12.71
N ASN A 127 -15.73 -5.39 -12.94
CA ASN A 127 -14.43 -4.93 -13.44
C ASN A 127 -13.55 -4.33 -12.35
N ARG A 128 -14.08 -4.02 -11.15
CA ARG A 128 -13.35 -3.38 -10.03
C ARG A 128 -12.11 -4.17 -9.62
N SER A 129 -12.23 -5.49 -9.51
CA SER A 129 -11.08 -6.34 -9.17
C SER A 129 -9.92 -6.21 -10.17
N LYS A 130 -10.23 -6.13 -11.46
CA LYS A 130 -9.23 -5.92 -12.53
C LYS A 130 -8.61 -4.52 -12.45
N ALA A 131 -9.43 -3.49 -12.18
CA ALA A 131 -8.96 -2.12 -12.03
C ALA A 131 -8.05 -1.98 -10.80
N MET A 132 -8.41 -2.56 -9.66
CA MET A 132 -7.59 -2.57 -8.46
C MET A 132 -6.27 -3.31 -8.66
N ALA A 133 -6.27 -4.43 -9.40
CA ALA A 133 -5.05 -5.14 -9.76
C ALA A 133 -4.11 -4.29 -10.64
N MET A 134 -4.65 -3.49 -11.58
CA MET A 134 -3.85 -2.55 -12.37
C MET A 134 -3.21 -1.46 -11.52
N ILE A 135 -3.93 -0.93 -10.53
CA ILE A 135 -3.39 0.06 -9.59
C ILE A 135 -2.30 -0.56 -8.73
N GLY A 136 -2.57 -1.73 -8.12
CA GLY A 136 -1.57 -2.44 -7.33
C GLY A 136 -0.30 -2.75 -8.14
N GLY A 137 -0.45 -3.19 -9.39
CA GLY A 137 0.66 -3.39 -10.31
C GLY A 137 1.44 -2.11 -10.61
N SER A 138 0.75 -0.98 -10.78
CA SER A 138 1.38 0.34 -10.97
C SER A 138 2.19 0.76 -9.73
N ILE A 139 1.66 0.53 -8.53
CA ILE A 139 2.35 0.84 -7.26
C ILE A 139 3.61 -0.03 -7.12
N GLY A 140 3.49 -1.35 -7.32
CA GLY A 140 4.63 -2.28 -7.22
C GLY A 140 5.71 -1.99 -8.27
N PHE A 141 5.33 -1.71 -9.51
CA PHE A 141 6.26 -1.30 -10.57
C PHE A 141 6.97 0.02 -10.22
N SER A 142 6.22 1.01 -9.70
CA SER A 142 6.78 2.29 -9.26
C SER A 142 7.76 2.12 -8.10
N PHE A 143 7.52 1.19 -7.18
CA PHE A 143 8.43 0.88 -6.09
C PHE A 143 9.78 0.36 -6.60
N ILE A 144 9.76 -0.64 -7.48
CA ILE A 144 11.00 -1.21 -8.06
C ILE A 144 11.75 -0.13 -8.85
N LEU A 145 11.04 0.63 -9.68
CA LEU A 145 11.62 1.69 -10.49
C LEU A 145 12.20 2.82 -9.63
N ALA A 146 11.53 3.18 -8.53
CA ALA A 146 11.98 4.20 -7.60
C ALA A 146 13.31 3.83 -6.92
N MET A 147 13.47 2.56 -6.53
CA MET A 147 14.69 2.07 -5.90
C MET A 147 15.89 2.12 -6.85
N MET A 148 15.66 1.96 -8.14
CA MET A 148 16.70 2.10 -9.16
C MET A 148 16.96 3.58 -9.50
N LEU A 149 15.90 4.37 -9.70
CA LEU A 149 16.04 5.79 -10.10
C LEU A 149 16.56 6.67 -8.97
N GLY A 150 16.24 6.36 -7.70
CA GLY A 150 16.70 7.14 -6.55
C GLY A 150 18.22 7.36 -6.54
N PRO A 151 19.04 6.30 -6.53
CA PRO A 151 20.49 6.45 -6.58
C PRO A 151 21.01 7.09 -7.88
N LEU A 152 20.38 6.79 -9.04
CA LEU A 152 20.77 7.40 -10.33
C LEU A 152 20.56 8.92 -10.32
N VAL A 153 19.39 9.37 -9.88
CA VAL A 153 19.06 10.81 -9.82
C VAL A 153 19.94 11.50 -8.79
N THR A 154 20.15 10.89 -7.62
CA THR A 154 20.99 11.45 -6.56
C THR A 154 22.45 11.54 -7.01
N GLY A 155 22.95 10.58 -7.76
CA GLY A 155 24.31 10.59 -8.28
C GLY A 155 24.62 11.76 -9.23
N VAL A 156 23.60 12.27 -9.95
CA VAL A 156 23.77 13.36 -10.94
C VAL A 156 23.32 14.71 -10.34
N PHE A 157 22.22 14.75 -9.62
CA PHE A 157 21.53 15.99 -9.20
C PHE A 157 21.47 16.15 -7.67
N GLY A 158 22.10 15.25 -6.90
CA GLY A 158 21.99 15.23 -5.46
C GLY A 158 20.58 14.85 -4.95
N LEU A 159 20.39 14.91 -3.64
CA LEU A 159 19.09 14.63 -3.00
C LEU A 159 17.99 15.59 -3.48
N SER A 160 18.32 16.85 -3.68
CA SER A 160 17.42 17.88 -4.19
C SER A 160 16.79 17.46 -5.54
N GLY A 161 17.55 16.80 -6.42
CA GLY A 161 17.09 16.32 -7.72
C GLY A 161 15.91 15.35 -7.62
N ILE A 162 15.88 14.50 -6.59
CA ILE A 162 14.73 13.62 -6.34
C ILE A 162 13.46 14.42 -6.09
N PHE A 163 13.54 15.45 -5.26
CA PHE A 163 12.37 16.25 -4.91
C PHE A 163 11.92 17.15 -6.07
N TRP A 164 12.84 17.66 -6.88
CA TRP A 164 12.49 18.36 -8.13
C TRP A 164 11.77 17.43 -9.11
N LEU A 165 12.30 16.22 -9.32
CA LEU A 165 11.64 15.22 -10.16
C LEU A 165 10.26 14.84 -9.59
N THR A 166 10.14 14.71 -8.27
CA THR A 166 8.87 14.44 -7.59
C THR A 166 7.85 15.55 -7.83
N ALA A 167 8.28 16.82 -7.82
CA ALA A 167 7.42 17.96 -8.15
C ALA A 167 6.93 17.90 -9.60
N VAL A 168 7.81 17.56 -10.56
CA VAL A 168 7.46 17.36 -11.97
C VAL A 168 6.44 16.22 -12.12
N LEU A 169 6.65 15.09 -11.45
CA LEU A 169 5.70 13.96 -11.45
C LEU A 169 4.34 14.36 -10.89
N GLY A 170 4.32 15.16 -9.81
CA GLY A 170 3.08 15.73 -9.27
C GLY A 170 2.35 16.62 -10.27
N PHE A 171 3.08 17.47 -10.98
CA PHE A 171 2.53 18.32 -12.05
C PHE A 171 1.98 17.51 -13.23
N LEU A 172 2.69 16.46 -13.67
CA LEU A 172 2.18 15.53 -14.67
C LEU A 172 0.91 14.82 -14.18
N GLY A 173 0.83 14.50 -12.88
CA GLY A 173 -0.38 13.97 -12.26
C GLY A 173 -1.56 14.92 -12.40
N ILE A 174 -1.38 16.24 -12.16
CA ILE A 174 -2.42 17.26 -12.37
C ILE A 174 -2.86 17.29 -13.84
N LEU A 175 -1.94 17.26 -14.78
CA LEU A 175 -2.27 17.24 -16.21
C LEU A 175 -3.10 16.00 -16.58
N VAL A 176 -2.74 14.82 -16.07
CA VAL A 176 -3.50 13.59 -16.31
C VAL A 176 -4.93 13.71 -15.75
N VAL A 177 -5.08 14.20 -14.51
CA VAL A 177 -6.41 14.39 -13.87
C VAL A 177 -7.27 15.37 -14.66
N GLN A 178 -6.67 16.47 -15.12
CA GLN A 178 -7.38 17.54 -15.81
C GLN A 178 -7.78 17.18 -17.25
N LEU A 179 -6.83 16.60 -18.01
CA LEU A 179 -6.93 16.45 -19.47
C LEU A 179 -7.37 15.04 -19.87
N VAL A 180 -6.98 14.00 -19.12
CA VAL A 180 -7.15 12.62 -19.56
C VAL A 180 -8.34 11.93 -18.88
N ILE A 181 -8.58 12.18 -17.58
CA ILE A 181 -9.71 11.59 -16.88
C ILE A 181 -11.02 12.21 -17.37
N PRO A 182 -11.97 11.44 -17.90
CA PRO A 182 -13.22 11.97 -18.43
C PRO A 182 -14.01 12.75 -17.37
N LYS A 183 -14.86 13.68 -17.79
CA LYS A 183 -15.84 14.31 -16.90
C LYS A 183 -16.97 13.31 -16.68
N THR A 184 -17.25 12.96 -15.43
CA THR A 184 -18.40 12.11 -15.10
C THR A 184 -19.65 12.96 -15.08
N SER A 185 -20.64 12.63 -15.91
CA SER A 185 -21.98 13.23 -15.87
C SER A 185 -22.89 12.58 -14.83
N LYS A 186 -22.48 11.46 -14.25
CA LYS A 186 -23.23 10.70 -13.23
C LYS A 186 -22.59 10.97 -11.86
N THR A 187 -23.14 11.87 -11.12
CA THR A 187 -23.10 11.89 -9.66
C THR A 187 -24.01 10.78 -9.10
N ASN A 188 -23.79 9.54 -9.53
CA ASN A 188 -24.24 8.42 -8.72
C ASN A 188 -23.27 8.36 -7.55
N PHE A 189 -23.59 9.13 -6.51
CA PHE A 189 -23.03 8.91 -5.19
C PHE A 189 -23.47 7.51 -4.78
N ASN A 190 -22.70 6.49 -5.17
CA ASN A 190 -22.90 5.16 -4.63
C ASN A 190 -22.65 5.28 -3.13
N ARG A 191 -23.70 5.06 -2.33
CA ARG A 191 -23.63 5.00 -0.87
C ARG A 191 -22.51 4.09 -0.37
N GLU A 192 -22.07 3.14 -1.20
CA GLU A 192 -20.97 2.22 -0.94
C GLU A 192 -19.57 2.88 -0.82
N SER A 193 -19.40 4.09 -1.32
CA SER A 193 -18.13 4.82 -1.19
C SER A 193 -18.11 5.80 -0.02
N MET A 194 -19.26 6.04 0.62
CA MET A 194 -19.34 6.88 1.82
C MET A 194 -18.88 6.08 3.03
N ALA A 195 -17.73 6.45 3.59
CA ALA A 195 -17.30 5.94 4.88
C ALA A 195 -18.29 6.42 5.96
N ASP A 196 -19.23 5.56 6.36
CA ASP A 196 -20.07 5.84 7.53
C ASP A 196 -19.22 5.62 8.79
N LEU A 197 -19.23 6.60 9.71
CA LEU A 197 -18.53 6.49 10.99
C LEU A 197 -19.02 5.30 11.82
N GLN A 198 -20.28 4.89 11.67
CA GLN A 198 -20.84 3.71 12.32
C GLN A 198 -20.23 2.44 11.74
N ASP A 199 -20.03 2.37 10.43
CA ASP A 199 -19.39 1.25 9.75
C ASP A 199 -17.92 1.12 10.17
N ILE A 200 -17.19 2.24 10.33
CA ILE A 200 -15.80 2.23 10.83
C ILE A 200 -15.73 1.53 12.19
N SER A 201 -16.65 1.86 13.11
CA SER A 201 -16.68 1.23 14.44
C SER A 201 -16.92 -0.28 14.39
N ALA A 202 -17.79 -0.74 13.50
CA ALA A 202 -18.05 -2.17 13.30
C ALA A 202 -16.84 -2.89 12.68
N LEU A 203 -16.21 -2.31 11.66
CA LEU A 203 -15.02 -2.85 11.01
C LEU A 203 -13.82 -2.93 11.96
N LEU A 204 -13.66 -1.93 12.85
CA LEU A 204 -12.61 -1.93 13.86
C LEU A 204 -12.79 -2.99 14.93
N LYS A 205 -14.00 -3.54 15.12
CA LYS A 205 -14.29 -4.61 16.09
C LYS A 205 -14.14 -6.01 15.49
N ASP A 206 -14.12 -6.15 14.17
CA ASP A 206 -13.93 -7.46 13.52
C ASP A 206 -12.52 -8.00 13.76
N PRO A 207 -12.38 -9.18 14.40
CA PRO A 207 -11.06 -9.72 14.75
C PRO A 207 -10.18 -10.05 13.53
N THR A 208 -10.77 -10.42 12.40
CA THR A 208 -10.04 -10.74 11.17
C THR A 208 -9.48 -9.46 10.55
N LEU A 209 -10.31 -8.42 10.45
CA LEU A 209 -9.90 -7.12 9.94
C LEU A 209 -8.85 -6.46 10.84
N GLN A 210 -9.00 -6.56 12.17
CA GLN A 210 -7.98 -6.10 13.12
C GLN A 210 -6.62 -6.77 12.87
N ARG A 211 -6.58 -8.09 12.70
CA ARG A 211 -5.34 -8.83 12.44
C ARG A 211 -4.69 -8.42 11.12
N LEU A 212 -5.49 -8.16 10.08
CA LEU A 212 -4.99 -7.66 8.80
C LEU A 212 -4.47 -6.22 8.90
N ASN A 213 -5.16 -5.36 9.67
CA ASN A 213 -4.72 -3.99 9.93
C ASN A 213 -3.43 -3.94 10.75
N VAL A 214 -3.29 -4.79 11.78
CA VAL A 214 -2.02 -4.96 12.50
C VAL A 214 -0.93 -5.49 11.55
N GLY A 215 -1.31 -6.37 10.63
CA GLY A 215 -0.41 -6.93 9.63
C GLY A 215 0.19 -5.87 8.73
N VAL A 216 -0.63 -5.01 8.12
CA VAL A 216 -0.11 -3.95 7.24
C VAL A 216 0.68 -2.89 8.02
N PHE A 217 0.29 -2.60 9.26
CA PHE A 217 1.07 -1.74 10.15
C PHE A 217 2.47 -2.32 10.38
N ALA A 218 2.58 -3.60 10.77
CA ALA A 218 3.86 -4.27 11.04
C ALA A 218 4.72 -4.40 9.78
N LEU A 219 4.11 -4.68 8.63
CA LEU A 219 4.79 -4.78 7.34
C LEU A 219 5.46 -3.45 6.95
N HIS A 220 4.73 -2.34 7.07
CA HIS A 220 5.26 -1.01 6.71
C HIS A 220 6.16 -0.41 7.80
N PHE A 221 5.96 -0.79 9.06
CA PHE A 221 6.93 -0.56 10.12
C PHE A 221 8.29 -1.18 9.75
N ALA A 222 8.28 -2.47 9.38
CA ALA A 222 9.48 -3.18 9.00
C ALA A 222 10.15 -2.56 7.77
N LEU A 223 9.37 -2.19 6.74
CA LEU A 223 9.89 -1.54 5.53
C LEU A 223 10.63 -0.24 5.86
N MET A 224 10.00 0.67 6.60
CA MET A 224 10.60 1.98 6.90
C MET A 224 11.80 1.86 7.83
N ALA A 225 11.73 1.01 8.85
CA ALA A 225 12.86 0.77 9.74
C ALA A 225 14.06 0.18 8.99
N VAL A 226 13.85 -0.81 8.13
CA VAL A 226 14.90 -1.45 7.33
C VAL A 226 15.57 -0.45 6.40
N PHE A 227 14.84 0.49 5.78
CA PHE A 227 15.44 1.52 4.92
C PHE A 227 16.28 2.57 5.67
N ILE A 228 16.22 2.63 6.98
CA ILE A 228 17.19 3.42 7.79
C ILE A 228 18.56 2.75 7.80
N GLY A 229 18.60 1.41 7.85
CA GLY A 229 19.84 0.64 7.98
C GLY A 229 20.42 0.12 6.66
N VAL A 230 19.58 -0.29 5.71
CA VAL A 230 20.03 -0.97 4.47
C VAL A 230 21.00 -0.14 3.63
N PRO A 231 20.78 1.18 3.37
CA PRO A 231 21.75 1.95 2.60
C PRO A 231 23.14 1.95 3.23
N SER A 232 23.22 2.06 4.55
CA SER A 232 24.47 2.03 5.31
C SER A 232 25.15 0.67 5.28
N ILE A 233 24.38 -0.43 5.38
CA ILE A 233 24.93 -1.79 5.27
C ILE A 233 25.49 -2.04 3.86
N LEU A 234 24.76 -1.67 2.82
CA LEU A 234 25.20 -1.87 1.45
C LEU A 234 26.49 -1.11 1.15
N ALA A 235 26.60 0.14 1.63
CA ALA A 235 27.78 0.95 1.42
C ALA A 235 28.98 0.47 2.26
N ASN A 236 28.79 0.25 3.57
CA ASN A 236 29.89 0.09 4.51
C ASN A 236 30.31 -1.37 4.75
N GLU A 237 29.36 -2.33 4.67
CA GLU A 237 29.64 -3.74 4.97
C GLU A 237 29.71 -4.60 3.70
N VAL A 238 28.88 -4.31 2.70
CA VAL A 238 28.91 -5.04 1.42
C VAL A 238 29.92 -4.41 0.47
N GLY A 239 30.22 -3.12 0.63
CA GLY A 239 31.16 -2.38 -0.22
C GLY A 239 30.55 -1.94 -1.56
N VAL A 240 29.21 -1.76 -1.60
CA VAL A 240 28.52 -1.31 -2.83
C VAL A 240 28.79 0.16 -3.04
N THR A 241 29.42 0.50 -4.16
CA THR A 241 29.67 1.90 -4.57
C THR A 241 28.40 2.57 -5.09
N GLY A 242 28.38 3.91 -5.16
CA GLY A 242 27.22 4.67 -5.61
C GLY A 242 26.72 4.27 -7.00
N SER A 243 27.63 3.90 -7.93
CA SER A 243 27.31 3.44 -9.30
C SER A 243 26.60 2.08 -9.34
N ASP A 244 26.88 1.21 -8.36
CA ASP A 244 26.37 -0.16 -8.34
C ASP A 244 25.06 -0.27 -7.55
N LEU A 245 24.78 0.72 -6.69
CA LEU A 245 23.63 0.75 -5.80
C LEU A 245 22.28 0.54 -6.54
N PRO A 246 22.02 1.17 -7.72
CA PRO A 246 20.79 0.94 -8.48
C PRO A 246 20.60 -0.52 -8.88
N TRP A 247 21.67 -1.18 -9.28
CA TRP A 247 21.64 -2.58 -9.73
C TRP A 247 21.47 -3.56 -8.58
N VAL A 248 22.08 -3.26 -7.43
CA VAL A 248 21.89 -4.05 -6.21
C VAL A 248 20.45 -3.96 -5.74
N TYR A 249 19.84 -2.77 -5.70
CA TYR A 249 18.42 -2.64 -5.36
C TYR A 249 17.52 -3.33 -6.39
N LEU A 250 17.80 -3.21 -7.68
CA LEU A 250 17.04 -3.93 -8.71
C LEU A 250 17.14 -5.45 -8.50
N GLY A 251 18.34 -5.96 -8.19
CA GLY A 251 18.55 -7.39 -7.90
C GLY A 251 17.79 -7.86 -6.66
N LEU A 252 17.85 -7.10 -5.56
CA LEU A 252 17.18 -7.44 -4.31
C LEU A 252 15.64 -7.39 -4.42
N LEU A 253 15.11 -6.30 -4.97
CA LEU A 253 13.66 -6.09 -5.01
C LEU A 253 13.02 -6.79 -6.22
N GLY A 254 13.63 -6.70 -7.39
CA GLY A 254 13.19 -7.42 -8.58
C GLY A 254 13.35 -8.93 -8.41
N GLY A 255 14.51 -9.39 -7.92
CA GLY A 255 14.72 -10.79 -7.58
C GLY A 255 13.73 -11.29 -6.53
N GLY A 256 13.47 -10.49 -5.48
CA GLY A 256 12.46 -10.78 -4.48
C GLY A 256 11.05 -10.89 -5.08
N PHE A 257 10.71 -10.02 -6.03
CA PHE A 257 9.44 -10.11 -6.77
C PHE A 257 9.32 -11.41 -7.57
N PHE A 258 10.36 -11.80 -8.30
CA PHE A 258 10.35 -13.07 -9.04
C PHE A 258 10.30 -14.29 -8.13
N LEU A 259 10.96 -14.25 -6.96
CA LEU A 259 10.89 -15.35 -5.97
C LEU A 259 9.51 -15.48 -5.33
N MET A 260 8.77 -14.38 -5.16
CA MET A 260 7.42 -14.42 -4.60
C MET A 260 6.42 -15.11 -5.56
N LEU A 261 6.56 -14.97 -6.89
CA LEU A 261 5.58 -15.46 -7.85
C LEU A 261 5.26 -16.96 -7.72
N PRO A 262 6.27 -17.89 -7.72
CA PRO A 262 5.98 -19.32 -7.54
C PRO A 262 5.36 -19.61 -6.17
N MET A 263 5.78 -18.91 -5.11
CA MET A 263 5.20 -19.08 -3.77
C MET A 263 3.72 -18.69 -3.75
N MET A 264 3.35 -17.58 -4.39
CA MET A 264 1.98 -17.10 -4.49
C MET A 264 1.12 -18.09 -5.29
N ILE A 265 1.58 -18.52 -6.47
CA ILE A 265 0.87 -19.48 -7.33
C ILE A 265 0.67 -20.82 -6.63
N MET A 266 1.71 -21.34 -5.98
CA MET A 266 1.64 -22.59 -5.24
C MET A 266 0.69 -22.51 -4.04
N SER A 267 0.71 -21.40 -3.30
CA SER A 267 -0.17 -21.19 -2.15
C SER A 267 -1.66 -21.16 -2.56
N GLU A 268 -1.98 -20.57 -3.72
CA GLU A 268 -3.33 -20.57 -4.25
C GLU A 268 -3.74 -21.96 -4.78
N LYS A 269 -2.85 -22.63 -5.55
CA LYS A 269 -3.12 -23.93 -6.15
C LYS A 269 -3.41 -25.02 -5.11
N PHE A 270 -2.67 -24.99 -4.00
CA PHE A 270 -2.78 -25.98 -2.92
C PHE A 270 -3.64 -25.52 -1.74
N ALA A 271 -4.34 -24.39 -1.85
CA ALA A 271 -5.15 -23.80 -0.78
C ALA A 271 -4.36 -23.59 0.54
N MET A 272 -3.06 -23.25 0.44
CA MET A 272 -2.13 -23.08 1.57
C MET A 272 -1.84 -21.60 1.87
N GLN A 273 -2.75 -20.69 1.53
CA GLN A 273 -2.51 -19.23 1.65
C GLN A 273 -2.13 -18.82 3.07
N LYS A 274 -2.81 -19.36 4.10
CA LYS A 274 -2.48 -19.07 5.51
C LYS A 274 -1.07 -19.53 5.87
N SER A 275 -0.71 -20.75 5.49
CA SER A 275 0.64 -21.31 5.77
C SER A 275 1.73 -20.50 5.07
N ALA A 276 1.54 -20.16 3.79
CA ALA A 276 2.48 -19.35 3.03
C ALA A 276 2.64 -17.95 3.65
N PHE A 277 1.53 -17.34 4.11
CA PHE A 277 1.54 -16.06 4.81
C PHE A 277 2.36 -16.13 6.11
N LEU A 278 2.09 -17.10 6.97
CA LEU A 278 2.81 -17.28 8.24
C LEU A 278 4.29 -17.58 8.03
N VAL A 279 4.63 -18.39 7.03
CA VAL A 279 6.01 -18.67 6.64
C VAL A 279 6.70 -17.40 6.17
N ALA A 280 6.04 -16.59 5.35
CA ALA A 280 6.61 -15.32 4.87
C ALA A 280 6.89 -14.34 6.02
N VAL A 281 5.96 -14.17 6.98
CA VAL A 281 6.21 -13.33 8.17
C VAL A 281 7.40 -13.86 8.97
N MET A 282 7.50 -15.19 9.16
CA MET A 282 8.62 -15.81 9.87
C MET A 282 9.94 -15.64 9.12
N VAL A 283 9.96 -15.81 7.79
CA VAL A 283 11.15 -15.57 6.96
C VAL A 283 11.63 -14.13 7.09
N MET A 284 10.73 -13.15 7.06
CA MET A 284 11.09 -11.75 7.31
C MET A 284 11.68 -11.54 8.71
N ALA A 285 11.04 -12.12 9.74
CA ALA A 285 11.50 -11.99 11.12
C ALA A 285 12.88 -12.62 11.32
N LEU A 286 13.10 -13.83 10.80
CA LEU A 286 14.38 -14.52 10.87
C LEU A 286 15.47 -13.79 10.06
N SER A 287 15.15 -13.30 8.87
CA SER A 287 16.09 -12.51 8.07
C SER A 287 16.54 -11.26 8.82
N ALA A 288 15.60 -10.51 9.41
CA ALA A 288 15.92 -9.35 10.24
C ALA A 288 16.73 -9.74 11.48
N PHE A 289 16.34 -10.81 12.17
CA PHE A 289 17.08 -11.31 13.35
C PHE A 289 18.52 -11.72 12.99
N CYS A 290 18.72 -12.48 11.92
CA CYS A 290 20.05 -12.89 11.48
C CYS A 290 20.93 -11.69 11.06
N LEU A 291 20.34 -10.61 10.53
CA LEU A 291 21.05 -9.38 10.22
C LEU A 291 21.54 -8.62 11.48
N THR A 292 21.16 -8.99 12.70
CA THR A 292 21.72 -8.43 13.93
C THR A 292 23.10 -9.03 14.28
N PHE A 293 23.46 -10.19 13.71
CA PHE A 293 24.71 -10.88 13.97
C PHE A 293 25.73 -10.65 12.84
N GLY A 294 26.89 -11.31 12.94
CA GLY A 294 28.00 -11.14 11.98
C GLY A 294 27.57 -11.25 10.50
N ARG A 295 27.98 -10.28 9.70
CA ARG A 295 27.53 -10.04 8.33
C ARG A 295 28.70 -10.23 7.35
N THR A 296 28.58 -11.18 6.46
CA THR A 296 29.39 -11.23 5.24
C THR A 296 28.56 -10.73 4.09
N SER A 297 29.17 -10.17 3.04
CA SER A 297 28.45 -9.59 1.90
C SER A 297 27.42 -10.57 1.31
N LEU A 298 27.79 -11.84 1.12
CA LEU A 298 26.90 -12.86 0.56
C LEU A 298 25.72 -13.14 1.49
N ILE A 299 25.94 -13.31 2.79
CA ILE A 299 24.88 -13.57 3.77
C ILE A 299 23.93 -12.37 3.83
N THR A 300 24.46 -11.16 3.90
CA THR A 300 23.68 -9.92 3.93
C THR A 300 22.76 -9.80 2.72
N LEU A 301 23.29 -9.96 1.51
CA LEU A 301 22.50 -9.90 0.28
C LEU A 301 21.44 -11.01 0.21
N THR A 302 21.78 -12.21 0.65
CA THR A 302 20.81 -13.34 0.70
C THR A 302 19.67 -13.06 1.68
N LEU A 303 19.98 -12.58 2.90
CA LEU A 303 18.96 -12.27 3.91
C LEU A 303 18.07 -11.10 3.46
N LEU A 304 18.64 -10.07 2.84
CA LEU A 304 17.86 -8.97 2.26
C LEU A 304 16.97 -9.45 1.11
N LEU A 305 17.46 -10.32 0.24
CA LEU A 305 16.68 -10.92 -0.85
C LEU A 305 15.48 -11.71 -0.31
N LEU A 306 15.71 -12.56 0.71
CA LEU A 306 14.64 -13.32 1.36
C LEU A 306 13.64 -12.41 2.08
N PHE A 307 14.12 -11.37 2.75
CA PHE A 307 13.28 -10.37 3.39
C PHE A 307 12.36 -9.69 2.36
N PHE A 308 12.89 -9.20 1.25
CA PHE A 308 12.09 -8.53 0.23
C PHE A 308 11.20 -9.49 -0.57
N ALA A 309 11.58 -10.76 -0.76
CA ALA A 309 10.71 -11.76 -1.37
C ALA A 309 9.47 -12.01 -0.49
N ALA A 310 9.68 -12.20 0.82
CA ALA A 310 8.60 -12.37 1.78
C ALA A 310 7.75 -11.08 1.91
N PHE A 311 8.39 -9.91 1.94
CA PHE A 311 7.70 -8.61 1.92
C PHE A 311 6.75 -8.48 0.71
N ASN A 312 7.22 -8.75 -0.49
CA ASN A 312 6.41 -8.66 -1.71
C ASN A 312 5.20 -9.62 -1.67
N LEU A 313 5.39 -10.86 -1.15
CA LEU A 313 4.29 -11.82 -0.98
C LEU A 313 3.22 -11.29 -0.02
N LEU A 314 3.65 -10.73 1.11
CA LEU A 314 2.75 -10.21 2.13
C LEU A 314 2.04 -8.92 1.67
N GLU A 315 2.75 -8.03 0.97
CA GLU A 315 2.20 -6.80 0.38
C GLU A 315 1.09 -7.11 -0.65
N ALA A 316 1.27 -8.16 -1.46
CA ALA A 316 0.25 -8.60 -2.41
C ALA A 316 -0.92 -9.34 -1.73
N SER A 317 -0.63 -10.11 -0.67
CA SER A 317 -1.61 -10.97 -0.01
C SER A 317 -2.56 -10.21 0.91
N LEU A 318 -2.05 -9.23 1.69
CA LEU A 318 -2.82 -8.51 2.71
C LEU A 318 -4.04 -7.77 2.15
N PRO A 319 -3.94 -6.91 1.11
CA PRO A 319 -5.11 -6.21 0.58
C PRO A 319 -6.08 -7.16 -0.12
N SER A 320 -5.58 -8.23 -0.75
CA SER A 320 -6.41 -9.28 -1.34
C SER A 320 -7.23 -9.99 -0.27
N TRP A 321 -6.61 -10.31 0.87
CA TRP A 321 -7.27 -10.97 1.99
C TRP A 321 -8.30 -10.05 2.66
N LEU A 322 -7.93 -8.79 2.89
CA LEU A 322 -8.84 -7.78 3.40
C LEU A 322 -10.11 -7.65 2.54
N SER A 323 -9.94 -7.56 1.23
CA SER A 323 -11.06 -7.45 0.28
C SER A 323 -12.00 -8.66 0.31
N LYS A 324 -11.48 -9.86 0.63
CA LYS A 324 -12.28 -11.09 0.76
C LYS A 324 -12.95 -11.21 2.14
N ALA A 325 -12.33 -10.66 3.19
CA ALA A 325 -12.84 -10.72 4.55
C ALA A 325 -13.90 -9.64 4.84
N CYS A 326 -13.89 -8.55 4.06
CA CYS A 326 -14.80 -7.43 4.27
C CYS A 326 -16.16 -7.69 3.62
N PRO A 327 -17.29 -7.34 4.30
CA PRO A 327 -18.62 -7.37 3.70
C PRO A 327 -18.71 -6.57 2.40
N VAL A 328 -19.58 -7.01 1.49
CA VAL A 328 -19.88 -6.28 0.25
C VAL A 328 -20.51 -4.93 0.66
N GLY A 329 -20.06 -3.82 0.09
CA GLY A 329 -20.51 -2.48 0.48
C GLY A 329 -19.55 -1.71 1.40
N ASN A 330 -18.84 -2.36 2.30
CA ASN A 330 -17.94 -1.69 3.25
C ASN A 330 -16.46 -1.76 2.85
N ARG A 331 -16.14 -2.27 1.66
CA ARG A 331 -14.75 -2.44 1.18
C ARG A 331 -13.98 -1.12 1.09
N GLY A 332 -14.63 -0.04 0.67
CA GLY A 332 -14.00 1.27 0.58
C GLY A 332 -13.56 1.79 1.94
N THR A 333 -14.44 1.71 2.94
CA THR A 333 -14.17 2.09 4.33
C THR A 333 -13.08 1.22 4.95
N ALA A 334 -13.15 -0.11 4.75
CA ALA A 334 -12.13 -1.04 5.25
C ALA A 334 -10.74 -0.76 4.64
N MET A 335 -10.66 -0.47 3.34
CA MET A 335 -9.40 -0.09 2.68
C MET A 335 -8.88 1.27 3.17
N GLY A 336 -9.76 2.19 3.55
CA GLY A 336 -9.39 3.46 4.18
C GLY A 336 -8.70 3.26 5.54
N VAL A 337 -9.31 2.43 6.41
CA VAL A 337 -8.73 2.04 7.71
C VAL A 337 -7.39 1.31 7.52
N TYR A 338 -7.35 0.34 6.60
CA TYR A 338 -6.16 -0.40 6.24
C TYR A 338 -5.01 0.53 5.81
N SER A 339 -5.27 1.46 4.91
CA SER A 339 -4.27 2.44 4.46
C SER A 339 -3.82 3.38 5.58
N THR A 340 -4.72 3.75 6.49
CA THR A 340 -4.36 4.53 7.67
C THR A 340 -3.38 3.74 8.56
N CYS A 341 -3.66 2.46 8.84
CA CYS A 341 -2.75 1.58 9.57
C CYS A 341 -1.40 1.39 8.84
N GLN A 342 -1.42 1.28 7.52
CA GLN A 342 -0.24 1.22 6.66
C GLN A 342 0.68 2.43 6.88
N PHE A 343 0.15 3.63 6.80
CA PHE A 343 0.93 4.86 6.96
C PHE A 343 1.34 5.13 8.41
N LEU A 344 0.52 4.74 9.39
CA LEU A 344 0.93 4.76 10.81
C LEU A 344 2.08 3.78 11.07
N GLY A 345 2.06 2.60 10.46
CA GLY A 345 3.16 1.66 10.50
C GLY A 345 4.45 2.25 9.94
N ALA A 346 4.36 2.90 8.78
CA ALA A 346 5.50 3.59 8.17
C ALA A 346 6.07 4.70 9.08
N PHE A 347 5.20 5.51 9.72
CA PHE A 347 5.63 6.50 10.71
C PHE A 347 6.32 5.86 11.91
N ALA A 348 5.69 4.88 12.53
CA ALA A 348 6.24 4.20 13.71
C ALA A 348 7.56 3.49 13.39
N GLY A 349 7.67 2.85 12.21
CA GLY A 349 8.89 2.22 11.73
C GLY A 349 10.03 3.20 11.51
N GLY A 350 9.74 4.37 10.93
CA GLY A 350 10.69 5.47 10.83
C GLY A 350 11.17 5.94 12.19
N LEU A 351 10.25 6.29 13.09
CA LEU A 351 10.55 6.82 14.41
C LEU A 351 11.35 5.82 15.28
N ILE A 352 10.84 4.59 15.42
CA ILE A 352 11.47 3.56 16.27
C ILE A 352 12.75 3.05 15.61
N GLY A 353 12.78 2.89 14.29
CA GLY A 353 13.99 2.52 13.55
C GLY A 353 15.10 3.57 13.71
N GLY A 354 14.76 4.86 13.58
CA GLY A 354 15.70 5.96 13.78
C GLY A 354 16.23 6.04 15.22
N TRP A 355 15.34 5.91 16.21
CA TRP A 355 15.70 5.85 17.62
C TRP A 355 16.61 4.64 17.92
N SER A 356 16.25 3.48 17.40
CA SER A 356 17.04 2.25 17.57
C SER A 356 18.41 2.36 16.91
N MET A 357 18.48 2.97 15.73
CA MET A 357 19.74 3.24 15.04
C MET A 357 20.65 4.17 15.86
N GLN A 358 20.07 5.22 16.43
CA GLN A 358 20.83 6.19 17.25
C GLN A 358 21.38 5.56 18.53
N LYS A 359 20.62 4.66 19.16
CA LYS A 359 20.96 4.12 20.48
C LYS A 359 21.77 2.82 20.41
N TYR A 360 21.47 1.96 19.46
CA TYR A 360 22.00 0.61 19.37
C TYR A 360 22.62 0.28 18.00
N GLY A 361 22.70 1.27 17.08
CA GLY A 361 23.20 1.08 15.73
C GLY A 361 22.33 0.14 14.89
N LEU A 362 22.93 -0.46 13.87
CA LEU A 362 22.27 -1.39 12.94
C LEU A 362 21.61 -2.58 13.65
N ASN A 363 22.24 -3.09 14.71
CA ASN A 363 21.70 -4.22 15.48
C ASN A 363 20.36 -3.84 16.15
N GLY A 364 20.24 -2.59 16.63
CA GLY A 364 18.99 -2.07 17.18
C GLY A 364 17.88 -1.98 16.14
N VAL A 365 18.19 -1.52 14.93
CA VAL A 365 17.22 -1.43 13.83
C VAL A 365 16.67 -2.81 13.49
N PHE A 366 17.55 -3.77 13.17
CA PHE A 366 17.11 -5.10 12.79
C PHE A 366 16.48 -5.88 13.94
N GLY A 367 16.96 -5.66 15.17
CA GLY A 367 16.34 -6.23 16.38
C GLY A 367 14.91 -5.72 16.60
N SER A 368 14.67 -4.42 16.43
CA SER A 368 13.32 -3.84 16.54
C SER A 368 12.37 -4.36 15.46
N VAL A 369 12.88 -4.51 14.24
CA VAL A 369 12.12 -5.12 13.12
C VAL A 369 11.77 -6.58 13.42
N ALA A 370 12.75 -7.38 13.86
CA ALA A 370 12.52 -8.78 14.19
C ALA A 370 11.49 -8.92 15.31
N CYS A 371 11.59 -8.10 16.37
CA CYS A 371 10.63 -8.08 17.47
C CYS A 371 9.21 -7.77 16.99
N MET A 372 9.03 -6.70 16.19
CA MET A 372 7.73 -6.33 15.64
C MET A 372 7.13 -7.44 14.76
N LEU A 373 7.94 -8.06 13.91
CA LEU A 373 7.51 -9.15 13.02
C LEU A 373 7.14 -10.42 13.80
N LEU A 374 7.84 -10.74 14.89
CA LEU A 374 7.50 -11.87 15.76
C LEU A 374 6.17 -11.60 16.50
N VAL A 375 5.97 -10.39 17.02
CA VAL A 375 4.67 -10.00 17.61
C VAL A 375 3.56 -10.14 16.57
N TRP A 376 3.77 -9.64 15.36
CA TRP A 376 2.79 -9.81 14.27
C TRP A 376 2.55 -11.29 13.96
N TRP A 377 3.59 -12.12 13.89
CA TRP A 377 3.45 -13.54 13.61
C TRP A 377 2.53 -14.24 14.63
N VAL A 378 2.68 -13.93 15.92
CA VAL A 378 1.79 -14.44 16.98
C VAL A 378 0.34 -14.00 16.75
N PHE A 379 0.10 -12.72 16.42
CA PHE A 379 -1.23 -12.23 16.09
C PHE A 379 -1.82 -12.91 14.84
N ALA A 380 -0.98 -13.17 13.84
CA ALA A 380 -1.38 -13.79 12.59
C ALA A 380 -1.75 -15.28 12.71
N LEU A 381 -1.30 -15.99 13.77
CA LEU A 381 -1.71 -17.37 14.02
C LEU A 381 -3.23 -17.54 14.09
N GLY A 382 -3.92 -16.54 14.64
CA GLY A 382 -5.37 -16.51 14.74
C GLY A 382 -6.12 -16.14 13.46
N LEU A 383 -5.43 -15.82 12.33
CA LEU A 383 -6.10 -15.60 11.05
C LEU A 383 -6.76 -16.89 10.55
N GLN A 384 -7.93 -16.75 9.96
CA GLN A 384 -8.58 -17.85 9.25
C GLN A 384 -8.14 -17.81 7.78
N SER A 385 -8.05 -18.98 7.13
CA SER A 385 -7.76 -19.02 5.70
C SER A 385 -8.82 -18.22 4.92
N PRO A 386 -8.43 -17.42 3.92
CA PRO A 386 -9.40 -16.70 3.11
C PRO A 386 -10.29 -17.72 2.39
N ARG A 387 -11.60 -17.55 2.52
CA ARG A 387 -12.57 -18.40 1.80
C ARG A 387 -12.46 -18.12 0.30
N PRO A 388 -12.64 -19.12 -0.56
CA PRO A 388 -12.58 -18.95 -2.02
C PRO A 388 -13.88 -18.30 -2.53
N LEU A 389 -14.20 -17.10 -2.03
CA LEU A 389 -15.41 -16.38 -2.36
C LEU A 389 -15.37 -15.82 -3.80
N LYS A 390 -16.50 -15.88 -4.49
CA LYS A 390 -16.73 -15.27 -5.80
C LYS A 390 -17.96 -14.40 -5.73
N THR A 391 -17.87 -13.18 -6.24
CA THR A 391 -19.05 -12.34 -6.42
C THR A 391 -19.71 -12.69 -7.76
N LEU A 392 -20.97 -13.10 -7.72
CA LEU A 392 -21.85 -13.30 -8.88
C LEU A 392 -22.74 -12.08 -9.02
N VAL A 393 -23.06 -11.75 -10.27
CA VAL A 393 -24.04 -10.70 -10.59
C VAL A 393 -25.30 -11.40 -11.11
N LEU A 394 -26.38 -11.29 -10.37
CA LEU A 394 -27.66 -11.86 -10.73
C LEU A 394 -28.65 -10.74 -11.11
N ALA A 395 -29.46 -10.96 -12.13
CA ALA A 395 -30.55 -10.07 -12.44
C ALA A 395 -31.71 -10.34 -11.46
N VAL A 396 -32.22 -9.29 -10.83
CA VAL A 396 -33.34 -9.41 -9.87
C VAL A 396 -34.69 -9.63 -10.60
N GLY A 397 -34.76 -9.28 -11.89
CA GLY A 397 -35.98 -9.38 -12.66
C GLY A 397 -37.13 -8.57 -12.08
N ASP A 398 -38.37 -9.07 -12.23
CA ASP A 398 -39.59 -8.44 -11.71
C ASP A 398 -39.97 -8.95 -10.30
N ILE A 399 -39.06 -9.67 -9.63
CA ILE A 399 -39.31 -10.23 -8.30
C ILE A 399 -39.15 -9.11 -7.25
N GLU A 400 -40.05 -9.09 -6.26
CA GLU A 400 -39.93 -8.13 -5.15
C GLU A 400 -38.60 -8.33 -4.40
N HIS A 401 -37.92 -7.24 -4.07
CA HIS A 401 -36.58 -7.25 -3.45
C HIS A 401 -36.51 -8.12 -2.19
N GLN A 402 -37.55 -8.11 -1.36
CA GLN A 402 -37.61 -8.92 -0.14
C GLN A 402 -37.73 -10.41 -0.42
N GLU A 403 -38.49 -10.76 -1.43
CA GLU A 403 -38.66 -12.15 -1.87
C GLU A 403 -37.38 -12.69 -2.51
N PHE A 404 -36.72 -11.89 -3.35
CA PHE A 404 -35.42 -12.21 -3.94
C PHE A 404 -34.37 -12.48 -2.85
N LEU A 405 -34.24 -11.58 -1.85
CA LEU A 405 -33.33 -11.75 -0.73
C LEU A 405 -33.59 -13.05 0.03
N LYS A 406 -34.86 -13.37 0.28
CA LYS A 406 -35.27 -14.59 0.98
C LYS A 406 -34.92 -15.86 0.20
N ILE A 407 -35.10 -15.84 -1.12
CA ILE A 407 -34.78 -16.98 -1.99
C ILE A 407 -33.27 -17.21 -2.00
N ILE A 408 -32.50 -16.17 -2.30
CA ILE A 408 -31.04 -16.28 -2.46
C ILE A 408 -30.32 -16.54 -1.14
N SER A 409 -30.80 -15.97 -0.01
CA SER A 409 -30.19 -16.22 1.31
C SER A 409 -30.34 -17.67 1.79
N ASN A 410 -31.31 -18.42 1.25
CA ASN A 410 -31.49 -19.83 1.57
C ASN A 410 -30.64 -20.78 0.71
N VAL A 411 -29.93 -20.25 -0.30
CA VAL A 411 -29.04 -21.07 -1.13
C VAL A 411 -27.75 -21.37 -0.35
N VAL A 412 -27.43 -22.65 -0.23
CA VAL A 412 -26.22 -23.09 0.49
C VAL A 412 -24.97 -22.58 -0.23
N GLY A 413 -24.09 -21.92 0.53
CA GLY A 413 -22.87 -21.33 -0.01
C GLY A 413 -22.99 -19.84 -0.38
N VAL A 414 -24.16 -19.22 -0.19
CA VAL A 414 -24.31 -17.76 -0.25
C VAL A 414 -23.90 -17.17 1.09
N GLU A 415 -22.94 -16.24 1.08
CA GLU A 415 -22.37 -15.61 2.27
C GLU A 415 -22.85 -14.17 2.47
N ASP A 416 -23.05 -13.42 1.37
CA ASP A 416 -23.50 -12.03 1.44
C ASP A 416 -24.22 -11.62 0.15
N ILE A 417 -25.20 -10.70 0.27
CA ILE A 417 -26.02 -10.23 -0.83
C ILE A 417 -26.14 -8.71 -0.76
N LEU A 418 -25.72 -8.02 -1.83
CA LEU A 418 -25.93 -6.60 -2.00
C LEU A 418 -26.89 -6.34 -3.15
N LEU A 419 -28.00 -5.68 -2.87
CA LEU A 419 -28.94 -5.18 -3.88
C LEU A 419 -28.60 -3.74 -4.22
N VAL A 420 -28.43 -3.44 -5.49
CA VAL A 420 -28.21 -2.07 -5.96
C VAL A 420 -29.54 -1.50 -6.45
N GLU A 421 -30.09 -0.57 -5.67
CA GLU A 421 -31.33 0.11 -6.05
C GLU A 421 -31.13 0.88 -7.38
N GLY A 422 -31.97 0.58 -8.38
CA GLY A 422 -31.97 1.24 -9.70
C GLY A 422 -31.22 0.50 -10.81
N GLU A 423 -30.48 -0.58 -10.53
CA GLU A 423 -29.82 -1.39 -11.56
C GLU A 423 -30.51 -2.73 -11.83
N HIS A 424 -31.54 -3.12 -11.06
CA HIS A 424 -32.16 -4.46 -11.09
C HIS A 424 -31.13 -5.61 -11.01
N LEU A 425 -30.01 -5.37 -10.33
CA LEU A 425 -28.92 -6.32 -10.16
C LEU A 425 -28.65 -6.57 -8.68
N ALA A 426 -28.35 -7.84 -8.37
CA ALA A 426 -27.87 -8.28 -7.06
C ALA A 426 -26.43 -8.77 -7.18
N TYR A 427 -25.56 -8.33 -6.28
CA TYR A 427 -24.21 -8.84 -6.13
C TYR A 427 -24.21 -9.86 -5.01
N VAL A 428 -24.07 -11.14 -5.36
CA VAL A 428 -24.13 -12.26 -4.43
C VAL A 428 -22.74 -12.82 -4.24
N GLN A 429 -22.25 -12.81 -3.01
CA GLN A 429 -20.96 -13.40 -2.65
C GLN A 429 -21.19 -14.88 -2.29
N VAL A 430 -20.55 -15.78 -3.03
CA VAL A 430 -20.72 -17.22 -2.89
C VAL A 430 -19.39 -17.92 -2.62
N ASP A 431 -19.43 -18.95 -1.76
CA ASP A 431 -18.31 -19.87 -1.59
C ASP A 431 -18.27 -20.85 -2.77
N ARG A 432 -17.20 -20.79 -3.58
CA ARG A 432 -17.03 -21.63 -4.79
C ARG A 432 -16.99 -23.13 -4.51
N LEU A 433 -16.65 -23.54 -3.30
CA LEU A 433 -16.50 -24.94 -2.94
C LEU A 433 -17.82 -25.55 -2.45
N VAL A 434 -18.80 -24.72 -2.08
CA VAL A 434 -20.03 -25.14 -1.42
C VAL A 434 -21.26 -24.85 -2.27
N VAL A 435 -21.23 -23.76 -3.06
CA VAL A 435 -22.41 -23.31 -3.81
C VAL A 435 -22.74 -24.23 -4.97
N ASP A 436 -23.99 -24.63 -5.09
CA ASP A 436 -24.54 -25.22 -6.31
C ASP A 436 -24.92 -24.10 -7.28
N MET A 437 -24.14 -23.97 -8.37
CA MET A 437 -24.33 -22.94 -9.37
C MET A 437 -25.67 -23.08 -10.13
N ASN A 438 -26.26 -24.29 -10.15
CA ASN A 438 -27.56 -24.51 -10.81
C ASN A 438 -28.74 -23.98 -9.98
N SER A 439 -28.55 -23.85 -8.65
CA SER A 439 -29.58 -23.29 -7.77
C SER A 439 -29.66 -21.76 -7.80
N LEU A 440 -28.73 -21.10 -8.50
CA LEU A 440 -28.65 -19.64 -8.67
C LEU A 440 -29.08 -19.18 -10.08
N GLN A 441 -29.42 -20.11 -11.00
CA GLN A 441 -29.97 -19.83 -12.30
C GLN A 441 -31.52 -19.88 -12.25
#